data_f8624469fb8af5edd940c93d5fbf8f09
#
_entry.id   f8624469fb8af5edd940c93d5fbf8f09
#
_cell.length_a   1.000
_cell.length_b   1.000
_cell.length_c   1.000
_cell.angle_alpha   90.00
_cell.angle_beta   90.00
_cell.angle_gamma   90.00
#
_symmetry.space_group_name_H-M   'P 1'
#
loop_
_entity.id
_entity.type
_entity.pdbx_description
1 polymer ?
#
loop_
_entity_poly.entity_id
_entity_poly.type
_entity_poly.pdbx_seq_one_letter_code
_entity_poly.pdbx_strand_id
1 'polypeptide(L)'
;MLQVRNSIFETNSSSTHSLSLRKKEIKELTKEEIKESLNCFLTKDNYIKVDLGEYNWGWDILENPAQKLKYILTKGVYSNGPLDYYMCTDEYFSIEEWIIKELGYEGLIIDDSNDYYVDHQSAYNELDEYIIDILTNPNYVIVIGNDNSYTPEFIKKIVDIE
;
A
#
# COMPACT_ATOMS: atom_id res chain seq x y z
N MET A 1 -15.09 3.84 11.75
CA MET A 1 -15.48 2.41 11.55
C MET A 1 -14.93 1.99 10.21
N LEU A 2 -13.87 1.19 10.21
CA LEU A 2 -13.22 0.72 8.99
C LEU A 2 -14.22 -0.13 8.19
N GLN A 3 -14.65 0.32 7.02
CA GLN A 3 -15.41 -0.52 6.12
C GLN A 3 -14.45 -1.36 5.30
N VAL A 4 -14.17 -2.56 5.78
CA VAL A 4 -13.61 -3.60 4.93
C VAL A 4 -14.74 -4.03 4.00
N ARG A 5 -14.70 -3.63 2.74
CA ARG A 5 -15.65 -4.13 1.76
C ARG A 5 -15.24 -5.55 1.39
N ASN A 6 -16.04 -6.51 1.78
CA ASN A 6 -16.05 -7.80 1.10
C ASN A 6 -16.49 -7.54 -0.34
N SER A 7 -15.57 -7.67 -1.25
CA SER A 7 -15.67 -7.71 -2.70
C SER A 7 -17.02 -7.32 -3.32
N ILE A 8 -17.16 -6.04 -3.68
CA ILE A 8 -18.08 -5.66 -4.76
C ILE A 8 -17.19 -5.23 -5.91
N PHE A 9 -16.99 -6.11 -6.88
CA PHE A 9 -16.38 -5.78 -8.15
C PHE A 9 -17.40 -5.00 -8.97
N GLU A 10 -17.15 -3.73 -9.23
CA GLU A 10 -17.99 -2.94 -10.13
C GLU A 10 -17.67 -3.27 -11.58
N THR A 11 -18.70 -3.57 -12.36
CA THR A 11 -18.64 -4.27 -13.65
C THR A 11 -18.18 -3.46 -14.86
N ASN A 12 -17.49 -2.31 -14.71
CA ASN A 12 -17.11 -1.46 -15.83
C ASN A 12 -15.65 -1.03 -15.89
N SER A 13 -14.77 -1.63 -15.11
CA SER A 13 -13.36 -1.30 -15.07
C SER A 13 -12.52 -2.55 -15.00
N SER A 14 -11.37 -2.53 -15.67
CA SER A 14 -10.54 -3.72 -15.88
C SER A 14 -9.64 -4.09 -14.71
N SER A 15 -9.54 -3.27 -13.67
CA SER A 15 -8.78 -3.59 -12.47
C SER A 15 -9.47 -3.11 -11.19
N THR A 16 -9.22 -3.82 -10.11
CA THR A 16 -9.74 -3.49 -8.78
C THR A 16 -8.64 -3.62 -7.74
N HIS A 17 -8.46 -2.56 -6.96
CA HIS A 17 -7.52 -2.57 -5.84
C HIS A 17 -8.32 -2.45 -4.55
N SER A 18 -8.16 -3.37 -3.63
CA SER A 18 -8.92 -3.41 -2.39
C SER A 18 -8.04 -3.64 -1.17
N LEU A 19 -8.41 -3.00 -0.06
CA LEU A 19 -7.90 -3.37 1.25
C LEU A 19 -8.74 -4.53 1.79
N SER A 20 -8.10 -5.61 2.17
CA SER A 20 -8.76 -6.83 2.64
C SER A 20 -8.15 -7.32 3.95
N LEU A 21 -8.95 -8.05 4.74
CA LEU A 21 -8.44 -8.78 5.91
C LEU A 21 -8.07 -10.22 5.53
N ARG A 22 -7.03 -10.74 6.16
CA ARG A 22 -6.66 -12.14 6.01
C ARG A 22 -7.70 -13.04 6.68
N LYS A 23 -7.92 -14.21 6.08
CA LYS A 23 -8.74 -15.30 6.69
C LYS A 23 -8.16 -15.81 8.00
N LYS A 24 -6.84 -15.85 8.09
CA LYS A 24 -6.12 -16.32 9.26
C LYS A 24 -5.35 -15.15 9.87
N GLU A 25 -5.64 -14.88 11.13
CA GLU A 25 -4.94 -13.87 11.88
C GLU A 25 -3.44 -14.18 11.99
N ILE A 26 -2.63 -13.16 11.74
CA ILE A 26 -1.18 -13.20 11.89
C ILE A 26 -0.81 -12.27 13.05
N LYS A 27 0.17 -12.69 13.85
CA LYS A 27 0.70 -11.87 14.94
C LYS A 27 1.22 -10.54 14.41
N GLU A 28 0.97 -9.47 15.16
CA GLU A 28 1.52 -8.14 14.88
C GLU A 28 3.04 -8.18 14.68
N LEU A 29 3.52 -7.37 13.76
CA LEU A 29 4.94 -7.23 13.49
C LEU A 29 5.62 -6.41 14.58
N THR A 30 6.81 -6.83 14.96
CA THR A 30 7.69 -6.02 15.79
C THR A 30 8.28 -4.86 14.98
N LYS A 31 8.77 -3.83 15.67
CA LYS A 31 9.45 -2.71 15.04
C LYS A 31 10.66 -3.17 14.20
N GLU A 32 11.39 -4.17 14.68
CA GLU A 32 12.54 -4.74 13.99
C GLU A 32 12.13 -5.44 12.70
N GLU A 33 11.06 -6.22 12.71
CA GLU A 33 10.53 -6.88 11.51
C GLU A 33 10.03 -5.86 10.47
N ILE A 34 9.42 -4.76 10.91
CA ILE A 34 9.02 -3.66 10.04
C ILE A 34 10.26 -3.02 9.39
N LYS A 35 11.28 -2.69 10.20
CA LYS A 35 12.54 -2.12 9.72
C LYS A 35 13.26 -3.05 8.74
N GLU A 36 13.28 -4.34 9.02
CA GLU A 36 13.85 -5.35 8.13
C GLU A 36 13.13 -5.37 6.77
N SER A 37 11.80 -5.29 6.76
CA SER A 37 11.02 -5.17 5.53
C SER A 37 11.41 -3.93 4.72
N LEU A 38 11.67 -2.79 5.38
CA LEU A 38 12.01 -1.53 4.73
C LEU A 38 13.48 -1.40 4.33
N ASN A 39 14.35 -2.35 4.68
CA ASN A 39 15.78 -2.30 4.37
C ASN A 39 16.07 -2.21 2.86
N CYS A 40 15.18 -2.70 2.01
CA CYS A 40 15.30 -2.56 0.56
C CYS A 40 15.25 -1.10 0.07
N PHE A 41 14.72 -0.20 0.89
CA PHE A 41 14.62 1.24 0.62
C PHE A 41 15.65 2.07 1.38
N LEU A 42 16.45 1.47 2.25
CA LEU A 42 17.37 2.19 3.12
C LEU A 42 18.58 2.72 2.33
N THR A 43 18.81 4.02 2.44
CA THR A 43 20.00 4.68 1.88
C THR A 43 21.17 4.67 2.88
N LYS A 44 22.36 4.99 2.38
CA LYS A 44 23.58 5.11 3.22
C LYS A 44 23.48 6.24 4.26
N ASP A 45 22.68 7.26 3.96
CA ASP A 45 22.47 8.44 4.81
C ASP A 45 21.24 8.26 5.72
N ASN A 46 20.78 7.02 5.92
CA ASN A 46 19.68 6.66 6.81
C ASN A 46 18.30 7.23 6.43
N TYR A 47 18.06 7.49 5.14
CA TYR A 47 16.73 7.81 4.60
C TYR A 47 16.03 6.57 4.05
N ILE A 48 14.71 6.56 4.09
CA ILE A 48 13.90 5.60 3.32
C ILE A 48 13.62 6.24 1.96
N LYS A 49 14.21 5.67 0.89
CA LYS A 49 14.03 6.12 -0.49
C LYS A 49 13.19 5.11 -1.25
N VAL A 50 12.01 5.52 -1.71
CA VAL A 50 11.05 4.66 -2.42
C VAL A 50 10.90 5.12 -3.86
N ASP A 51 11.28 4.26 -4.79
CA ASP A 51 10.96 4.43 -6.21
C ASP A 51 9.50 4.08 -6.43
N LEU A 52 8.75 4.96 -7.08
CA LEU A 52 7.35 4.69 -7.42
C LEU A 52 7.23 3.50 -8.38
N GLY A 53 6.09 2.85 -8.40
CA GLY A 53 5.88 1.62 -9.15
C GLY A 53 4.73 1.67 -10.15
N GLU A 54 4.62 0.60 -10.93
CA GLU A 54 3.49 0.39 -11.82
C GLU A 54 2.57 -0.70 -11.27
N TYR A 55 1.30 -0.39 -11.10
CA TYR A 55 0.28 -1.30 -10.61
C TYR A 55 -0.84 -1.42 -11.62
N ASN A 56 -0.68 -2.41 -12.49
CA ASN A 56 -1.52 -2.67 -13.66
C ASN A 56 -2.49 -3.85 -13.43
N TRP A 57 -2.99 -4.34 -14.55
CA TRP A 57 -3.88 -5.49 -14.65
C TRP A 57 -3.18 -6.77 -14.23
N GLY A 58 -3.50 -7.28 -13.11
CA GLY A 58 -2.95 -8.53 -12.65
C GLY A 58 -3.59 -8.92 -11.33
N TRP A 59 -3.22 -10.09 -10.84
CA TRP A 59 -3.56 -10.49 -9.49
C TRP A 59 -2.29 -10.47 -8.66
N ASP A 60 -2.29 -9.66 -7.62
CA ASP A 60 -1.19 -9.59 -6.65
C ASP A 60 -1.72 -9.32 -5.24
N ILE A 61 -0.93 -9.68 -4.24
CA ILE A 61 -1.21 -9.37 -2.84
C ILE A 61 0.00 -8.68 -2.26
N LEU A 62 -0.20 -7.46 -1.79
CA LEU A 62 0.83 -6.70 -1.09
C LEU A 62 0.67 -6.96 0.41
N GLU A 63 1.62 -7.70 0.97
CA GLU A 63 1.50 -8.27 2.30
C GLU A 63 2.38 -7.60 3.34
N ASN A 64 3.60 -7.24 2.95
CA ASN A 64 4.60 -6.69 3.85
C ASN A 64 4.65 -5.16 3.84
N PRO A 65 5.21 -4.51 4.87
CA PRO A 65 5.28 -3.07 4.97
C PRO A 65 5.92 -2.37 3.76
N ALA A 66 6.98 -2.93 3.18
CA ALA A 66 7.65 -2.33 2.03
C ALA A 66 6.77 -2.30 0.76
N GLN A 67 6.09 -3.42 0.49
CA GLN A 67 5.17 -3.50 -0.66
C GLN A 67 4.00 -2.52 -0.50
N LYS A 68 3.41 -2.49 0.70
CA LYS A 68 2.30 -1.58 1.00
C LYS A 68 2.74 -0.12 0.92
N LEU A 69 3.90 0.22 1.50
CA LEU A 69 4.45 1.58 1.45
C LEU A 69 4.65 2.05 0.01
N LYS A 70 5.32 1.24 -0.80
CA LYS A 70 5.54 1.57 -2.21
C LYS A 70 4.23 1.80 -2.96
N TYR A 71 3.23 0.94 -2.76
CA TYR A 71 1.91 1.07 -3.38
C TYR A 71 1.18 2.35 -2.93
N ILE A 72 1.14 2.61 -1.61
CA ILE A 72 0.44 3.77 -1.06
C ILE A 72 1.06 5.07 -1.57
N LEU A 73 2.39 5.19 -1.56
CA LEU A 73 3.07 6.36 -2.09
C LEU A 73 2.82 6.54 -3.59
N THR A 74 2.89 5.45 -4.37
CA THR A 74 2.60 5.50 -5.81
C THR A 74 1.17 5.97 -6.08
N LYS A 75 0.20 5.39 -5.37
CA LYS A 75 -1.20 5.78 -5.47
C LYS A 75 -1.41 7.23 -5.04
N GLY A 76 -0.81 7.64 -3.94
CA GLY A 76 -0.90 9.01 -3.41
C GLY A 76 -0.43 10.03 -4.44
N VAL A 77 0.77 9.84 -4.99
CA VAL A 77 1.30 10.72 -6.04
C VAL A 77 0.43 10.67 -7.30
N TYR A 78 0.06 9.48 -7.78
CA TYR A 78 -0.76 9.32 -8.98
C TYR A 78 -2.14 9.99 -8.85
N SER A 79 -2.77 9.91 -7.68
CA SER A 79 -4.12 10.47 -7.44
C SER A 79 -4.12 11.98 -7.17
N ASN A 80 -3.05 12.52 -6.59
CA ASN A 80 -2.97 13.94 -6.23
C ASN A 80 -2.29 14.80 -7.31
N GLY A 81 -1.71 14.19 -8.35
CA GLY A 81 -0.96 14.89 -9.40
C GLY A 81 0.52 15.04 -9.05
N PRO A 82 1.17 16.18 -9.34
CA PRO A 82 2.59 16.34 -9.10
C PRO A 82 3.00 16.01 -7.66
N LEU A 83 4.20 15.43 -7.49
CA LEU A 83 4.75 15.00 -6.20
C LEU A 83 4.63 16.08 -5.11
N ASP A 84 4.88 17.35 -5.46
CA ASP A 84 4.78 18.47 -4.52
C ASP A 84 3.38 18.63 -3.89
N TYR A 85 2.32 18.30 -4.64
CA TYR A 85 0.95 18.33 -4.10
C TYR A 85 0.70 17.18 -3.12
N TYR A 86 1.17 15.98 -3.45
CA TYR A 86 1.04 14.85 -2.55
C TYR A 86 1.80 15.08 -1.24
N MET A 87 3.00 15.67 -1.30
CA MET A 87 3.80 16.00 -0.12
C MET A 87 3.13 17.03 0.82
N CYS A 88 2.03 17.64 0.42
CA CYS A 88 1.21 18.53 1.25
C CYS A 88 -0.01 17.83 1.88
N THR A 89 -0.18 16.53 1.68
CA THR A 89 -1.31 15.77 2.22
C THR A 89 -1.07 15.26 3.64
N ASP A 90 -2.15 15.09 4.41
CA ASP A 90 -2.08 14.48 5.73
C ASP A 90 -1.57 13.04 5.69
N GLU A 91 -1.88 12.30 4.62
CA GLU A 91 -1.36 10.95 4.37
C GLU A 91 0.18 10.96 4.32
N TYR A 92 0.77 11.84 3.50
CA TYR A 92 2.23 11.95 3.41
C TYR A 92 2.86 12.32 4.75
N PHE A 93 2.32 13.33 5.43
CA PHE A 93 2.86 13.78 6.73
C PHE A 93 2.78 12.68 7.79
N SER A 94 1.71 11.90 7.82
CA SER A 94 1.57 10.77 8.75
C SER A 94 2.63 9.70 8.50
N ILE A 95 2.89 9.36 7.24
CA ILE A 95 3.92 8.38 6.86
C ILE A 95 5.32 8.90 7.18
N GLU A 96 5.63 10.14 6.82
CA GLU A 96 6.94 10.75 7.09
C GLU A 96 7.22 10.84 8.59
N GLU A 97 6.24 11.30 9.38
CA GLU A 97 6.34 11.38 10.83
C GLU A 97 6.59 10.01 11.47
N TRP A 98 5.89 8.97 11.02
CA TRP A 98 6.10 7.61 11.46
C TRP A 98 7.50 7.09 11.13
N ILE A 99 8.00 7.34 9.92
CA ILE A 99 9.36 6.97 9.50
C ILE A 99 10.41 7.63 10.40
N ILE A 100 10.25 8.92 10.70
CA ILE A 100 11.19 9.68 11.51
C ILE A 100 11.05 9.35 12.99
N LYS A 101 9.87 9.50 13.56
CA LYS A 101 9.69 9.44 15.01
C LYS A 101 9.64 8.01 15.55
N GLU A 102 8.94 7.12 14.84
CA GLU A 102 8.74 5.77 15.33
C GLU A 102 9.85 4.83 14.86
N LEU A 103 10.30 4.95 13.62
CA LEU A 103 11.33 4.05 13.09
C LEU A 103 12.76 4.59 13.28
N GLY A 104 12.93 5.90 13.44
CA GLY A 104 14.23 6.52 13.71
C GLY A 104 15.11 6.67 12.47
N TYR A 105 14.49 6.86 11.30
CA TYR A 105 15.17 7.24 10.08
C TYR A 105 15.24 8.78 9.93
N GLU A 106 16.09 9.28 9.04
CA GLU A 106 16.25 10.72 8.80
C GLU A 106 15.09 11.34 8.02
N GLY A 107 14.36 10.55 7.26
CA GLY A 107 13.20 10.99 6.49
C GLY A 107 12.80 10.04 5.38
N LEU A 108 11.80 10.50 4.60
CA LEU A 108 11.26 9.82 3.43
C LEU A 108 11.65 10.57 2.16
N ILE A 109 12.18 9.85 1.17
CA ILE A 109 12.45 10.35 -0.18
C ILE A 109 11.59 9.56 -1.15
N ILE A 110 10.78 10.25 -1.93
CA ILE A 110 10.01 9.65 -3.02
C ILE A 110 10.75 9.93 -4.33
N ASP A 111 11.10 8.87 -5.06
CA ASP A 111 11.72 8.97 -6.38
C ASP A 111 10.66 8.74 -7.46
N ASP A 112 10.28 9.82 -8.14
CA ASP A 112 9.32 9.85 -9.24
C ASP A 112 9.99 9.95 -10.62
N SER A 113 11.29 9.65 -10.69
CA SER A 113 12.07 9.75 -11.93
C SER A 113 11.74 8.68 -12.97
N ASN A 114 11.15 7.57 -12.55
CA ASN A 114 10.68 6.50 -13.43
C ASN A 114 9.19 6.64 -13.72
N ASP A 115 8.73 5.98 -14.77
CA ASP A 115 7.28 5.86 -15.04
C ASP A 115 6.61 5.17 -13.85
N TYR A 116 5.48 5.72 -13.42
CA TYR A 116 4.64 5.15 -12.38
C TYR A 116 3.18 5.26 -12.75
N TYR A 117 2.41 4.26 -12.34
CA TYR A 117 1.02 4.15 -12.74
C TYR A 117 0.22 3.29 -11.76
N VAL A 118 -1.02 3.71 -11.49
CA VAL A 118 -2.00 2.88 -10.77
C VAL A 118 -3.25 2.81 -11.62
N ASP A 119 -3.62 1.60 -12.06
CA ASP A 119 -4.81 1.43 -12.88
C ASP A 119 -6.09 1.71 -12.07
N HIS A 120 -7.00 2.27 -12.70
CA HIS A 120 -8.22 3.01 -12.48
C HIS A 120 -9.00 2.93 -11.18
N GLN A 121 -8.98 1.92 -10.34
CA GLN A 121 -9.92 1.88 -9.22
C GLN A 121 -9.30 1.41 -7.92
N SER A 122 -8.95 2.35 -7.08
CA SER A 122 -8.72 2.02 -5.68
C SER A 122 -10.03 2.11 -4.89
N ALA A 123 -10.42 1.02 -4.28
CA ALA A 123 -11.62 0.94 -3.46
C ALA A 123 -11.51 1.65 -2.09
N TYR A 124 -10.40 2.30 -1.79
CA TYR A 124 -10.21 3.00 -0.54
C TYR A 124 -9.71 4.42 -0.77
N ASN A 125 -10.60 5.37 -0.63
CA ASN A 125 -10.30 6.80 -0.75
C ASN A 125 -10.28 7.54 0.60
N GLU A 126 -10.48 6.84 1.73
CA GLU A 126 -10.72 7.47 3.03
C GLU A 126 -9.97 6.77 4.18
N LEU A 127 -8.65 6.51 4.03
CA LEU A 127 -7.91 5.74 5.02
C LEU A 127 -6.80 6.54 5.74
N ASP A 128 -6.81 7.86 5.63
CA ASP A 128 -5.78 8.72 6.20
C ASP A 128 -5.56 8.49 7.70
N GLU A 129 -6.65 8.26 8.46
CA GLU A 129 -6.57 8.00 9.91
C GLU A 129 -5.93 6.66 10.28
N TYR A 130 -5.87 5.69 9.34
CA TYR A 130 -5.42 4.32 9.61
C TYR A 130 -4.21 3.91 8.78
N ILE A 131 -3.57 4.85 8.08
CA ILE A 131 -2.53 4.54 7.12
C ILE A 131 -1.37 3.77 7.74
N ILE A 132 -0.98 4.10 8.96
CA ILE A 132 0.11 3.42 9.67
C ILE A 132 -0.30 2.01 10.10
N ASP A 133 -1.55 1.82 10.55
CA ASP A 133 -2.06 0.48 10.87
C ASP A 133 -2.10 -0.40 9.61
N ILE A 134 -2.54 0.14 8.48
CA ILE A 134 -2.52 -0.59 7.20
C ILE A 134 -1.09 -1.01 6.82
N LEU A 135 -0.12 -0.11 6.98
CA LEU A 135 1.28 -0.39 6.68
C LEU A 135 1.88 -1.48 7.56
N THR A 136 1.59 -1.44 8.85
CA THR A 136 2.30 -2.23 9.87
C THR A 136 1.59 -3.51 10.28
N ASN A 137 0.25 -3.53 10.22
CA ASN A 137 -0.55 -4.68 10.62
C ASN A 137 -0.57 -5.75 9.51
N PRO A 138 -0.03 -6.95 9.76
CA PRO A 138 0.06 -8.02 8.77
C PRO A 138 -1.30 -8.62 8.41
N ASN A 139 -2.35 -8.34 9.18
CA ASN A 139 -3.71 -8.82 8.89
C ASN A 139 -4.38 -8.01 7.78
N TYR A 140 -3.93 -6.78 7.53
CA TYR A 140 -4.32 -6.02 6.35
C TYR A 140 -3.44 -6.39 5.16
N VAL A 141 -4.06 -6.67 4.03
CA VAL A 141 -3.39 -6.89 2.74
C VAL A 141 -4.05 -6.04 1.66
N ILE A 142 -3.24 -5.56 0.72
CA ILE A 142 -3.76 -4.87 -0.45
C ILE A 142 -3.83 -5.90 -1.57
N VAL A 143 -5.03 -6.12 -2.10
CA VAL A 143 -5.27 -7.03 -3.23
C VAL A 143 -5.40 -6.20 -4.48
N ILE A 144 -4.54 -6.47 -5.45
CA ILE A 144 -4.64 -5.96 -6.82
C ILE A 144 -5.29 -7.07 -7.63
N GLY A 145 -6.37 -6.75 -8.29
CA GLY A 145 -7.20 -7.74 -9.00
C GLY A 145 -7.57 -7.30 -10.41
N ASN A 146 -8.15 -8.22 -11.14
CA ASN A 146 -8.73 -7.99 -12.45
C ASN A 146 -10.18 -8.53 -12.45
N ASP A 147 -11.16 -7.63 -12.58
CA ASP A 147 -12.58 -7.95 -12.55
C ASP A 147 -13.07 -8.79 -13.77
N ASN A 148 -12.28 -8.79 -14.84
CA ASN A 148 -12.57 -9.58 -16.05
C ASN A 148 -12.01 -11.01 -16.00
N SER A 149 -11.34 -11.40 -14.94
CA SER A 149 -10.71 -12.70 -14.82
C SER A 149 -11.14 -13.43 -13.54
N TYR A 150 -11.11 -14.75 -13.62
CA TYR A 150 -11.39 -15.59 -12.46
C TYR A 150 -10.37 -15.33 -11.35
N THR A 151 -10.84 -15.14 -10.10
CA THR A 151 -9.98 -14.96 -8.93
C THR A 151 -9.08 -16.18 -8.71
N PRO A 152 -7.75 -16.02 -8.73
CA PRO A 152 -6.83 -17.13 -8.54
C PRO A 152 -6.94 -17.79 -7.16
N GLU A 153 -6.68 -19.08 -7.09
CA GLU A 153 -6.76 -19.87 -5.85
C GLU A 153 -5.80 -19.36 -4.76
N PHE A 154 -4.67 -18.75 -5.13
CA PHE A 154 -3.74 -18.20 -4.12
C PHE A 154 -4.36 -16.99 -3.40
N ILE A 155 -5.11 -16.15 -4.11
CA ILE A 155 -5.86 -15.03 -3.50
C ILE A 155 -6.93 -15.57 -2.56
N LYS A 156 -7.75 -16.52 -3.03
CA LYS A 156 -8.82 -17.12 -2.23
C LYS A 156 -8.34 -17.82 -0.97
N LYS A 157 -7.08 -18.27 -0.92
CA LYS A 157 -6.49 -18.87 0.28
C LYS A 157 -6.14 -17.87 1.35
N ILE A 158 -5.89 -16.63 0.98
CA ILE A 158 -5.40 -15.58 1.87
C ILE A 158 -6.55 -14.68 2.35
N VAL A 159 -7.45 -14.32 1.47
CA VAL A 159 -8.57 -13.41 1.74
C VAL A 159 -9.90 -14.00 1.30
N ASP A 160 -11.00 -13.54 1.94
CA ASP A 160 -12.37 -13.90 1.54
C ASP A 160 -12.77 -13.01 0.36
N ILE A 161 -12.64 -13.56 -0.84
CA ILE A 161 -13.16 -12.99 -2.08
C ILE A 161 -14.13 -14.03 -2.66
N GLU A 162 -15.39 -13.66 -2.83
CA GLU A 162 -16.41 -14.50 -3.49
C GLU A 162 -16.24 -14.50 -5.01
#